data_f37e3815bb1c755aa9545f7f455bc6ca
#
_entry.id   f37e3815bb1c755aa9545f7f455bc6ca
#
_cell.length_a   1.000
_cell.length_b   1.000
_cell.length_c   1.000
_cell.angle_alpha   90.00
_cell.angle_beta   90.00
_cell.angle_gamma   90.00
#
_symmetry.space_group_name_H-M   'P 1'
#
loop_
_entity.id
_entity.type
_entity.pdbx_description
1 polymer ?
#
loop_
_entity_poly.entity_id
_entity_poly.type
_entity_poly.pdbx_seq_one_letter_code
_entity_poly.pdbx_strand_id
1 'polypeptide(L)'
;MNRSIKFKLKNGKVVTIRRLKPDDYDAIKKYYTEFNKGPSAKMVFEYPGAPITPKEQMVQRWSNKNNLYIAVFDGNKVAAIAQICKIMPDHPYSGRNAITGTTMLEKYTSNGLGTKLKMIVEKWARENNVHKLQSETFHKNTRSIGNLLKQGYEIVGVLHDVAFIDGEWYHQYNLEKILEK
;
A
#
# COMPACT_ATOMS: atom_id res chain seq x y z
N MET A 1 14.87 0.71 -5.50
CA MET A 1 14.63 -0.60 -6.14
C MET A 1 14.69 -0.43 -7.66
N ASN A 2 15.78 -0.86 -8.30
CA ASN A 2 16.00 -0.67 -9.75
C ASN A 2 15.76 -1.96 -10.57
N ARG A 3 15.60 -3.11 -9.93
CA ARG A 3 15.41 -4.41 -10.60
C ARG A 3 14.04 -4.99 -10.26
N SER A 4 13.44 -5.72 -11.22
CA SER A 4 12.24 -6.51 -10.98
C SER A 4 12.56 -7.76 -10.15
N ILE A 5 11.61 -8.17 -9.32
CA ILE A 5 11.69 -9.37 -8.48
C ILE A 5 10.64 -10.36 -8.95
N LYS A 6 11.04 -11.59 -9.25
CA LYS A 6 10.10 -12.70 -9.43
C LYS A 6 9.73 -13.26 -8.06
N PHE A 7 8.44 -13.47 -7.84
CA PHE A 7 7.92 -14.00 -6.59
C PHE A 7 6.93 -15.14 -6.87
N LYS A 8 7.18 -16.31 -6.27
CA LYS A 8 6.28 -17.46 -6.38
C LYS A 8 5.24 -17.40 -5.26
N LEU A 9 4.00 -17.30 -5.62
CA LEU A 9 2.86 -17.34 -4.70
C LEU A 9 2.72 -18.75 -4.09
N LYS A 10 2.02 -18.89 -2.97
CA LYS A 10 1.77 -20.19 -2.34
C LYS A 10 1.04 -21.17 -3.26
N ASN A 11 0.19 -20.66 -4.16
CA ASN A 11 -0.51 -21.47 -5.17
C ASN A 11 0.37 -21.86 -6.37
N GLY A 12 1.69 -21.59 -6.31
CA GLY A 12 2.66 -21.96 -7.36
C GLY A 12 2.82 -20.93 -8.48
N LYS A 13 1.94 -19.95 -8.60
CA LYS A 13 1.99 -18.92 -9.65
C LYS A 13 3.17 -17.97 -9.43
N VAL A 14 3.85 -17.58 -10.51
CA VAL A 14 4.95 -16.63 -10.46
C VAL A 14 4.47 -15.25 -10.94
N VAL A 15 4.69 -14.24 -10.11
CA VAL A 15 4.38 -12.84 -10.40
C VAL A 15 5.65 -12.00 -10.42
N THR A 16 5.57 -10.81 -11.03
CA THR A 16 6.70 -9.87 -11.09
C THR A 16 6.39 -8.65 -10.24
N ILE A 17 7.27 -8.31 -9.30
CA ILE A 17 7.19 -7.11 -8.48
C ILE A 17 8.21 -6.10 -9.00
N ARG A 18 7.78 -4.90 -9.33
CA ARG A 18 8.67 -3.84 -9.80
C ARG A 18 8.12 -2.45 -9.50
N ARG A 19 9.00 -1.45 -9.59
CA ARG A 19 8.62 -0.04 -9.50
C ARG A 19 7.70 0.33 -10.66
N LEU A 20 6.72 1.20 -10.38
CA LEU A 20 5.84 1.77 -11.40
C LEU A 20 6.59 2.75 -12.30
N LYS A 21 6.18 2.80 -13.55
CA LYS A 21 6.67 3.68 -14.61
C LYS A 21 5.52 4.48 -15.20
N PRO A 22 5.77 5.59 -15.89
CA PRO A 22 4.70 6.39 -16.53
C PRO A 22 3.80 5.57 -17.47
N ASP A 23 4.37 4.61 -18.20
CA ASP A 23 3.63 3.75 -19.15
C ASP A 23 2.70 2.73 -18.46
N ASP A 24 2.81 2.57 -17.15
CA ASP A 24 1.92 1.66 -16.40
C ASP A 24 0.54 2.27 -16.10
N TYR A 25 0.33 3.55 -16.40
CA TYR A 25 -0.89 4.25 -15.99
C TYR A 25 -2.18 3.52 -16.39
N ASP A 26 -2.28 3.06 -17.63
CA ASP A 26 -3.49 2.37 -18.11
C ASP A 26 -3.73 1.04 -17.41
N ALA A 27 -2.66 0.31 -17.09
CA ALA A 27 -2.75 -0.92 -16.31
C ALA A 27 -3.18 -0.64 -14.86
N ILE A 28 -2.69 0.45 -14.26
CA ILE A 28 -3.07 0.91 -12.93
C ILE A 28 -4.52 1.41 -12.91
N LYS A 29 -4.96 2.15 -13.92
CA LYS A 29 -6.35 2.58 -14.07
C LYS A 29 -7.29 1.38 -14.11
N LYS A 30 -6.98 0.36 -14.93
CA LYS A 30 -7.74 -0.90 -14.99
C LYS A 30 -7.77 -1.61 -13.64
N TYR A 31 -6.63 -1.63 -12.95
CA TYR A 31 -6.53 -2.22 -11.60
C TYR A 31 -7.48 -1.54 -10.62
N TYR A 32 -7.46 -0.22 -10.50
CA TYR A 32 -8.35 0.50 -9.58
C TYR A 32 -9.82 0.34 -9.96
N THR A 33 -10.15 0.32 -11.26
CA THR A 33 -11.52 0.06 -11.72
C THR A 33 -12.01 -1.34 -11.29
N GLU A 34 -11.13 -2.36 -11.30
CA GLU A 34 -11.46 -3.72 -10.81
C GLU A 34 -11.48 -3.74 -9.27
N PHE A 35 -10.48 -3.16 -8.63
CA PHE A 35 -10.33 -3.13 -7.17
C PHE A 35 -11.52 -2.44 -6.48
N ASN A 36 -11.96 -1.29 -6.98
CA ASN A 36 -13.04 -0.49 -6.41
C ASN A 36 -14.42 -1.19 -6.44
N LYS A 37 -14.57 -2.23 -7.27
CA LYS A 37 -15.78 -3.08 -7.29
C LYS A 37 -15.72 -4.22 -6.27
N GLY A 38 -14.54 -4.49 -5.73
CA GLY A 38 -14.32 -5.62 -4.82
C GLY A 38 -14.61 -5.29 -3.35
N PRO A 39 -14.81 -6.31 -2.50
CA PRO A 39 -15.13 -6.12 -1.08
C PRO A 39 -13.99 -5.45 -0.30
N SER A 40 -12.75 -5.57 -0.76
CA SER A 40 -11.60 -4.96 -0.10
C SER A 40 -11.49 -3.44 -0.30
N ALA A 41 -12.20 -2.87 -1.28
CA ALA A 41 -12.14 -1.44 -1.58
C ALA A 41 -12.60 -0.59 -0.40
N LYS A 42 -13.78 -0.90 0.14
CA LYS A 42 -14.36 -0.20 1.29
C LYS A 42 -13.49 -0.26 2.55
N MET A 43 -12.54 -1.21 2.63
CA MET A 43 -11.60 -1.32 3.75
C MET A 43 -10.43 -0.33 3.68
N VAL A 44 -10.32 0.43 2.58
CA VAL A 44 -9.26 1.41 2.32
C VAL A 44 -9.81 2.72 1.74
N PHE A 45 -11.03 3.10 2.10
CA PHE A 45 -11.73 4.32 1.66
C PHE A 45 -12.04 4.38 0.16
N GLU A 46 -12.00 3.26 -0.55
CA GLU A 46 -12.36 3.19 -1.96
C GLU A 46 -13.80 2.67 -2.14
N TYR A 47 -14.44 3.04 -3.23
CA TYR A 47 -15.81 2.67 -3.54
C TYR A 47 -16.05 2.52 -5.04
N PRO A 48 -17.09 1.79 -5.47
CA PRO A 48 -17.44 1.68 -6.88
C PRO A 48 -17.70 3.06 -7.49
N GLY A 49 -17.01 3.36 -8.61
CA GLY A 49 -17.12 4.67 -9.27
C GLY A 49 -16.22 5.77 -8.66
N ALA A 50 -15.40 5.46 -7.66
CA ALA A 50 -14.42 6.42 -7.14
C ALA A 50 -13.55 7.00 -8.28
N PRO A 51 -13.31 8.31 -8.30
CA PRO A 51 -12.53 8.94 -9.36
C PRO A 51 -11.07 8.46 -9.31
N ILE A 52 -10.55 8.07 -10.48
CA ILE A 52 -9.16 7.65 -10.57
C ILE A 52 -8.28 8.87 -10.78
N THR A 53 -7.23 8.99 -9.98
CA THR A 53 -6.28 10.10 -10.06
C THR A 53 -5.77 10.28 -11.49
N PRO A 54 -5.74 11.52 -12.03
CA PRO A 54 -5.23 11.82 -13.38
C PRO A 54 -3.79 11.35 -13.59
N LYS A 55 -3.46 11.03 -14.85
CA LYS A 55 -2.15 10.47 -15.24
C LYS A 55 -0.97 11.32 -14.76
N GLU A 56 -1.06 12.62 -14.98
CA GLU A 56 0.00 13.57 -14.65
C GLU A 56 0.31 13.55 -13.14
N GLN A 57 -0.71 13.53 -12.31
CA GLN A 57 -0.56 13.49 -10.85
C GLN A 57 0.00 12.15 -10.37
N MET A 58 -0.46 11.03 -10.95
CA MET A 58 0.08 9.71 -10.60
C MET A 58 1.55 9.61 -11.00
N VAL A 59 1.90 10.00 -12.21
CA VAL A 59 3.28 9.97 -12.71
C VAL A 59 4.19 10.87 -11.87
N GLN A 60 3.73 12.06 -11.48
CA GLN A 60 4.46 12.94 -10.58
C GLN A 60 4.75 12.26 -9.24
N ARG A 61 3.75 11.59 -8.63
CA ARG A 61 3.94 10.84 -7.37
C ARG A 61 4.93 9.69 -7.53
N TRP A 62 4.86 8.93 -8.65
CA TRP A 62 5.75 7.79 -8.90
C TRP A 62 7.18 8.19 -9.18
N SER A 63 7.39 9.37 -9.80
CA SER A 63 8.70 9.93 -10.13
C SER A 63 9.38 10.64 -8.96
N ASN A 64 8.64 10.95 -7.90
CA ASN A 64 9.19 11.63 -6.73
C ASN A 64 10.20 10.72 -6.01
N LYS A 65 11.44 11.21 -5.79
CA LYS A 65 12.52 10.48 -5.12
C LYS A 65 12.20 10.09 -3.66
N ASN A 66 11.32 10.86 -3.02
CA ASN A 66 10.89 10.64 -1.65
C ASN A 66 9.77 9.59 -1.53
N ASN A 67 9.38 8.97 -2.65
CA ASN A 67 8.33 7.97 -2.73
C ASN A 67 8.85 6.67 -3.36
N LEU A 68 8.27 5.56 -2.96
CA LEU A 68 8.33 4.30 -3.69
C LEU A 68 6.92 3.83 -3.99
N TYR A 69 6.62 3.62 -5.26
CA TYR A 69 5.43 2.94 -5.74
C TYR A 69 5.83 1.68 -6.47
N ILE A 70 5.37 0.53 -6.01
CA ILE A 70 5.61 -0.77 -6.62
C ILE A 70 4.28 -1.44 -6.95
N ALA A 71 4.27 -2.16 -8.06
CA ALA A 71 3.15 -3.01 -8.42
C ALA A 71 3.58 -4.45 -8.64
N VAL A 72 2.64 -5.35 -8.44
CA VAL A 72 2.75 -6.77 -8.71
C VAL A 72 2.04 -7.05 -10.03
N PHE A 73 2.76 -7.60 -10.97
CA PHE A 73 2.27 -7.95 -12.29
C PHE A 73 2.13 -9.47 -12.44
N ASP A 74 0.94 -9.89 -12.83
CA ASP A 74 0.61 -11.23 -13.29
C ASP A 74 0.44 -11.17 -14.82
N GLY A 75 1.51 -11.46 -15.56
CA GLY A 75 1.56 -11.07 -16.98
C GLY A 75 1.43 -9.55 -17.11
N ASN A 76 0.44 -9.13 -17.89
CA ASN A 76 0.13 -7.70 -18.10
C ASN A 76 -0.91 -7.12 -17.11
N LYS A 77 -1.42 -7.94 -16.17
CA LYS A 77 -2.41 -7.49 -15.19
C LYS A 77 -1.75 -7.11 -13.88
N VAL A 78 -2.21 -6.02 -13.27
CA VAL A 78 -1.79 -5.63 -11.94
C VAL A 78 -2.60 -6.42 -10.91
N ALA A 79 -1.91 -7.04 -9.98
CA ALA A 79 -2.46 -7.86 -8.90
C ALA A 79 -2.55 -7.12 -7.57
N ALA A 80 -1.55 -6.26 -7.31
CA ALA A 80 -1.45 -5.48 -6.09
C ALA A 80 -0.57 -4.25 -6.31
N ILE A 81 -0.76 -3.24 -5.47
CA ILE A 81 0.07 -2.03 -5.41
C ILE A 81 0.51 -1.85 -3.96
N ALA A 82 1.75 -1.48 -3.74
CA ALA A 82 2.23 -1.01 -2.45
C ALA A 82 3.00 0.30 -2.62
N GLN A 83 2.90 1.14 -1.61
CA GLN A 83 3.53 2.46 -1.61
C GLN A 83 4.13 2.79 -0.26
N ILE A 84 5.14 3.65 -0.30
CA ILE A 84 5.65 4.41 0.83
C ILE A 84 5.97 5.82 0.35
N CYS A 85 5.51 6.80 1.12
CA CYS A 85 5.71 8.22 0.83
C CYS A 85 6.26 8.89 2.09
N LYS A 86 7.40 9.58 1.99
CA LYS A 86 7.89 10.41 3.09
C LYS A 86 6.92 11.56 3.38
N ILE A 87 6.67 11.79 4.65
CA ILE A 87 5.87 12.91 5.13
C ILE A 87 6.81 14.08 5.35
N MET A 88 6.55 15.22 4.69
CA MET A 88 7.35 16.45 4.82
C MET A 88 8.87 16.16 4.72
N PRO A 89 9.37 15.57 3.60
CA PRO A 89 10.74 15.02 3.50
C PRO A 89 11.85 16.04 3.76
N ASP A 90 11.59 17.31 3.50
CA ASP A 90 12.55 18.40 3.65
C ASP A 90 12.43 19.12 5.03
N HIS A 91 11.50 18.67 5.89
CA HIS A 91 11.34 19.25 7.22
C HIS A 91 12.40 18.72 8.19
N PRO A 92 13.18 19.57 8.88
CA PRO A 92 14.35 19.17 9.66
C PRO A 92 14.03 18.22 10.82
N TYR A 93 12.84 18.34 11.43
CA TYR A 93 12.46 17.53 12.61
C TYR A 93 11.56 16.33 12.27
N SER A 94 10.75 16.39 11.19
CA SER A 94 9.77 15.35 10.87
C SER A 94 10.01 14.63 9.54
N GLY A 95 11.01 15.02 8.76
CA GLY A 95 11.29 14.48 7.41
C GLY A 95 11.72 13.00 7.36
N ARG A 96 11.83 12.34 8.53
CA ARG A 96 12.17 10.91 8.65
C ARG A 96 10.94 10.01 8.89
N ASN A 97 9.73 10.55 8.77
CA ASN A 97 8.48 9.81 8.86
C ASN A 97 7.95 9.48 7.47
N ALA A 98 7.30 8.33 7.32
CA ALA A 98 6.68 7.92 6.07
C ALA A 98 5.36 7.18 6.30
N ILE A 99 4.40 7.41 5.41
CA ILE A 99 3.15 6.67 5.36
C ILE A 99 3.25 5.53 4.35
N THR A 100 2.67 4.38 4.70
CA THR A 100 2.65 3.19 3.84
C THR A 100 1.23 2.74 3.54
N GLY A 101 1.02 2.22 2.33
CA GLY A 101 -0.25 1.64 1.93
C GLY A 101 -0.06 0.43 1.02
N THR A 102 -1.02 -0.49 1.07
CA THR A 102 -1.04 -1.66 0.19
C THR A 102 -2.47 -2.01 -0.17
N THR A 103 -2.75 -2.11 -1.46
CA THR A 103 -4.01 -2.62 -2.00
C THR A 103 -3.76 -3.89 -2.82
N MET A 104 -4.71 -4.81 -2.84
CA MET A 104 -4.56 -6.09 -3.51
C MET A 104 -5.92 -6.63 -3.96
N LEU A 105 -6.01 -7.14 -5.18
CA LEU A 105 -7.19 -7.85 -5.64
C LEU A 105 -7.39 -9.14 -4.82
N GLU A 106 -8.62 -9.44 -4.46
CA GLU A 106 -8.99 -10.52 -3.53
C GLU A 106 -8.37 -11.87 -3.91
N LYS A 107 -8.36 -12.22 -5.18
CA LYS A 107 -7.80 -13.49 -5.71
C LYS A 107 -6.29 -13.68 -5.47
N TYR A 108 -5.57 -12.62 -5.08
CA TYR A 108 -4.13 -12.71 -4.76
C TYR A 108 -3.84 -12.66 -3.26
N THR A 109 -4.88 -12.49 -2.44
CA THR A 109 -4.73 -12.45 -0.98
C THR A 109 -4.32 -13.81 -0.42
N SER A 110 -3.85 -13.85 0.82
CA SER A 110 -3.45 -15.07 1.54
C SER A 110 -2.30 -15.90 0.90
N ASN A 111 -1.67 -15.38 -0.15
CA ASN A 111 -0.56 -16.01 -0.89
C ASN A 111 0.85 -15.56 -0.44
N GLY A 112 0.99 -14.89 0.71
CA GLY A 112 2.26 -14.36 1.22
C GLY A 112 2.71 -13.03 0.57
N LEU A 113 1.95 -12.57 -0.43
CA LEU A 113 2.30 -11.40 -1.22
C LEU A 113 2.31 -10.10 -0.39
N GLY A 114 1.32 -9.91 0.50
CA GLY A 114 1.26 -8.73 1.38
C GLY A 114 2.50 -8.61 2.28
N THR A 115 2.94 -9.72 2.88
CA THR A 115 4.18 -9.76 3.67
C THR A 115 5.40 -9.40 2.82
N LYS A 116 5.50 -9.99 1.61
CA LYS A 116 6.61 -9.68 0.69
C LYS A 116 6.67 -8.21 0.30
N LEU A 117 5.53 -7.60 0.01
CA LEU A 117 5.45 -6.17 -0.35
C LEU A 117 5.90 -5.28 0.81
N LYS A 118 5.46 -5.57 2.04
CA LYS A 118 5.86 -4.81 3.23
C LYS A 118 7.36 -4.93 3.52
N MET A 119 7.95 -6.12 3.34
CA MET A 119 9.41 -6.29 3.46
C MET A 119 10.18 -5.43 2.45
N ILE A 120 9.68 -5.29 1.21
CA ILE A 120 10.30 -4.43 0.19
C ILE A 120 10.16 -2.96 0.58
N VAL A 121 9.00 -2.54 1.06
CA VAL A 121 8.73 -1.19 1.53
C VAL A 121 9.63 -0.84 2.73
N GLU A 122 9.74 -1.72 3.71
CA GLU A 122 10.59 -1.51 4.88
C GLU A 122 12.09 -1.43 4.50
N LYS A 123 12.55 -2.31 3.60
CA LYS A 123 13.93 -2.23 3.09
C LYS A 123 14.21 -0.87 2.47
N TRP A 124 13.31 -0.39 1.60
CA TRP A 124 13.44 0.94 1.00
C TRP A 124 13.46 2.04 2.06
N ALA A 125 12.59 1.95 3.07
CA ALA A 125 12.52 2.91 4.16
C ALA A 125 13.88 3.05 4.89
N ARG A 126 14.50 1.92 5.24
CA ARG A 126 15.83 1.89 5.88
C ARG A 126 16.92 2.49 4.98
N GLU A 127 16.92 2.14 3.68
CA GLU A 127 17.86 2.67 2.69
C GLU A 127 17.68 4.18 2.43
N ASN A 128 16.51 4.76 2.76
CA ASN A 128 16.19 6.16 2.54
C ASN A 128 16.06 6.97 3.84
N ASN A 129 16.69 6.51 4.94
CA ASN A 129 16.75 7.22 6.22
C ASN A 129 15.36 7.52 6.82
N VAL A 130 14.40 6.62 6.63
CA VAL A 130 13.11 6.68 7.33
C VAL A 130 13.29 6.07 8.71
N HIS A 131 12.77 6.75 9.73
CA HIS A 131 12.81 6.29 11.12
C HIS A 131 11.48 5.64 11.54
N LYS A 132 10.36 6.22 11.09
CA LYS A 132 9.02 5.77 11.47
C LYS A 132 8.14 5.48 10.25
N LEU A 133 7.51 4.33 10.24
CA LEU A 133 6.46 3.96 9.30
C LEU A 133 5.09 4.15 9.94
N GLN A 134 4.17 4.75 9.21
CA GLN A 134 2.78 4.91 9.58
C GLN A 134 1.88 4.14 8.60
N SER A 135 0.79 3.59 9.08
CA SER A 135 -0.23 2.93 8.27
C SER A 135 -1.60 3.15 8.90
N GLU A 136 -2.61 3.25 8.08
CA GLU A 136 -4.00 3.46 8.49
C GLU A 136 -4.86 2.33 7.92
N THR A 137 -5.86 1.90 8.68
CA THR A 137 -6.81 0.91 8.18
C THR A 137 -8.08 0.95 9.03
N PHE A 138 -9.22 0.56 8.45
CA PHE A 138 -10.43 0.41 9.23
C PHE A 138 -10.35 -0.77 10.20
N HIS A 139 -11.00 -0.65 11.36
CA HIS A 139 -11.03 -1.65 12.42
C HIS A 139 -11.54 -3.03 11.95
N LYS A 140 -12.40 -3.07 10.92
CA LYS A 140 -12.92 -4.31 10.32
C LYS A 140 -11.95 -4.98 9.35
N ASN A 141 -10.86 -4.33 8.98
CA ASN A 141 -9.84 -4.91 8.10
C ASN A 141 -8.86 -5.80 8.89
N THR A 142 -9.40 -6.85 9.53
CA THR A 142 -8.64 -7.74 10.42
C THR A 142 -7.43 -8.39 9.72
N ARG A 143 -7.53 -8.65 8.42
CA ARG A 143 -6.43 -9.18 7.61
C ARG A 143 -5.25 -8.20 7.54
N SER A 144 -5.52 -6.93 7.26
CA SER A 144 -4.48 -5.89 7.21
C SER A 144 -3.88 -5.65 8.60
N ILE A 145 -4.72 -5.52 9.63
CA ILE A 145 -4.31 -5.33 11.02
C ILE A 145 -3.39 -6.49 11.45
N GLY A 146 -3.84 -7.73 11.30
CA GLY A 146 -3.04 -8.90 11.67
C GLY A 146 -1.70 -9.01 10.92
N ASN A 147 -1.67 -8.59 9.64
CA ASN A 147 -0.43 -8.55 8.88
C ASN A 147 0.52 -7.42 9.34
N LEU A 148 -0.01 -6.25 9.73
CA LEU A 148 0.79 -5.15 10.26
C LEU A 148 1.38 -5.51 11.63
N LEU A 149 0.56 -6.02 12.56
CA LEU A 149 1.00 -6.43 13.89
C LEU A 149 2.09 -7.51 13.83
N LYS A 150 1.94 -8.54 12.97
CA LYS A 150 2.98 -9.57 12.73
C LYS A 150 4.31 -9.02 12.22
N GLN A 151 4.31 -7.82 11.66
CA GLN A 151 5.51 -7.14 11.17
C GLN A 151 6.03 -6.07 12.13
N GLY A 152 5.53 -6.06 13.37
CA GLY A 152 6.02 -5.18 14.43
C GLY A 152 5.46 -3.77 14.38
N TYR A 153 4.30 -3.57 13.73
CA TYR A 153 3.52 -2.35 13.92
C TYR A 153 2.71 -2.45 15.22
N GLU A 154 2.46 -1.32 15.83
CA GLU A 154 1.61 -1.16 17.02
C GLU A 154 0.45 -0.24 16.70
N ILE A 155 -0.74 -0.49 17.31
CA ILE A 155 -1.87 0.43 17.22
C ILE A 155 -1.60 1.56 18.21
N VAL A 156 -1.47 2.79 17.69
CA VAL A 156 -1.13 3.98 18.48
C VAL A 156 -2.29 4.95 18.65
N GLY A 157 -3.39 4.70 17.95
CA GLY A 157 -4.58 5.54 18.07
C GLY A 157 -5.77 4.97 17.33
N VAL A 158 -6.96 5.39 17.77
CA VAL A 158 -8.24 5.08 17.14
C VAL A 158 -8.98 6.38 16.87
N LEU A 159 -9.38 6.58 15.63
CA LEU A 159 -10.35 7.59 15.25
C LEU A 159 -11.72 6.93 15.15
N HIS A 160 -12.67 7.39 15.95
CA HIS A 160 -14.02 6.84 15.95
C HIS A 160 -14.86 7.41 14.82
N ASP A 161 -15.75 6.59 14.28
CA ASP A 161 -16.83 6.97 13.36
C ASP A 161 -16.37 7.79 12.14
N VAL A 162 -15.24 7.40 11.54
CA VAL A 162 -14.64 8.12 10.39
C VAL A 162 -15.35 7.87 9.07
N ALA A 163 -16.14 6.79 8.97
CA ALA A 163 -16.93 6.46 7.79
C ALA A 163 -18.20 5.68 8.16
N PHE A 164 -19.30 5.95 7.43
CA PHE A 164 -20.55 5.21 7.53
C PHE A 164 -20.71 4.35 6.26
N ILE A 165 -20.61 3.02 6.42
CA ILE A 165 -20.58 2.08 5.29
C ILE A 165 -21.60 0.96 5.58
N ASP A 166 -22.50 0.72 4.64
CA ASP A 166 -23.53 -0.34 4.71
C ASP A 166 -24.34 -0.32 6.03
N GLY A 167 -24.70 0.87 6.54
CA GLY A 167 -25.48 1.04 7.75
C GLY A 167 -24.69 0.97 9.06
N GLU A 168 -23.35 0.92 9.02
CA GLU A 168 -22.50 0.83 10.20
C GLU A 168 -21.39 1.86 10.21
N TRP A 169 -21.03 2.36 11.39
CA TRP A 169 -19.89 3.23 11.59
C TRP A 169 -18.58 2.45 11.61
N TYR A 170 -17.59 2.98 10.92
CA TYR A 170 -16.24 2.42 10.83
C TYR A 170 -15.26 3.31 11.57
N HIS A 171 -14.48 2.72 12.47
CA HIS A 171 -13.35 3.38 13.13
C HIS A 171 -12.09 3.14 12.33
N GLN A 172 -11.16 4.10 12.37
CA GLN A 172 -9.83 3.97 11.78
C GLN A 172 -8.79 3.71 12.87
N TYR A 173 -7.99 2.68 12.67
CA TYR A 173 -6.79 2.44 13.45
C TYR A 173 -5.58 3.10 12.79
N ASN A 174 -4.84 3.85 13.58
CA ASN A 174 -3.53 4.37 13.22
C ASN A 174 -2.47 3.44 13.80
N LEU A 175 -1.60 2.91 12.93
CA LEU A 175 -0.56 1.98 13.32
C LEU A 175 0.81 2.58 12.96
N GLU A 176 1.78 2.36 13.85
CA GLU A 176 3.15 2.83 13.64
C GLU A 176 4.16 1.71 13.87
N LYS A 177 5.29 1.82 13.19
CA LYS A 177 6.48 1.00 13.43
C LYS A 177 7.71 1.88 13.45
N ILE A 178 8.45 1.84 14.55
CA ILE A 178 9.78 2.45 14.63
C ILE A 178 10.78 1.51 13.99
N LEU A 179 11.58 2.07 13.09
CA LEU A 179 12.69 1.34 12.46
C LEU A 179 13.96 1.61 13.25
N GLU A 180 14.47 0.60 13.95
CA GLU A 180 15.77 0.69 14.60
C GLU A 180 16.88 0.95 13.56
N LYS A 181 17.95 1.61 14.01
CA LYS A 181 19.12 1.92 13.18
C LYS A 181 19.88 0.65 12.78
#